data_edadf0dc0ae9882b7e6085710fb2573f
#
_entry.id   edadf0dc0ae9882b7e6085710fb2573f
#
_cell.length_a   1.000
_cell.length_b   1.000
_cell.length_c   1.000
_cell.angle_alpha   90.00
_cell.angle_beta   90.00
_cell.angle_gamma   90.00
#
_symmetry.space_group_name_H-M   'P 1'
#
loop_
_entity.id
_entity.type
_entity.pdbx_description
1 polymer ?
#
loop_
_entity_poly.entity_id
_entity_poly.type
_entity_poly.pdbx_seq_one_letter_code
_entity_poly.pdbx_strand_id
1 'polypeptide(L)' 'GGRVQGYEDEIIQARAQVLKELEDRAAEMGANAVIGVRIDFDPIGGDGNNMLLVTVTGTAVVVR' A
#
# COMPACT_ATOMS: atom_id res chain seq x y z
N GLY A 1 -18.73 14.34 15.31
CA GLY A 1 -17.93 14.18 16.21
C GLY A 1 -17.22 12.90 16.49
N GLY A 2 -16.10 13.01 17.12
CA GLY A 2 -15.38 11.89 17.65
C GLY A 2 -14.70 10.98 16.64
N ARG A 3 -14.68 11.34 15.41
CA ARG A 3 -14.00 10.52 14.42
C ARG A 3 -12.51 10.83 14.37
N VAL A 4 -11.71 9.79 14.21
CA VAL A 4 -10.27 9.93 14.06
C VAL A 4 -9.98 10.02 12.56
N GLN A 5 -10.42 11.12 11.97
CA GLN A 5 -10.34 11.29 10.52
C GLN A 5 -8.91 11.35 10.02
N GLY A 6 -8.04 12.04 10.77
CA GLY A 6 -6.64 12.16 10.34
C GLY A 6 -5.95 10.81 10.21
N TYR A 7 -6.17 9.95 11.19
CA TYR A 7 -5.55 8.63 11.18
C TYR A 7 -6.12 7.75 10.06
N GLU A 8 -7.44 7.76 9.91
CA GLU A 8 -8.08 6.99 8.85
C GLU A 8 -7.65 7.48 7.48
N ASP A 9 -7.55 8.81 7.31
CA ASP A 9 -7.12 9.38 6.04
C ASP A 9 -5.68 8.99 5.72
N GLU A 10 -4.80 8.96 6.72
CA GLU A 10 -3.42 8.55 6.52
C GLU A 10 -3.32 7.10 6.04
N ILE A 11 -4.12 6.22 6.62
CA ILE A 11 -4.14 4.81 6.22
C ILE A 11 -4.65 4.67 4.79
N ILE A 12 -5.73 5.37 4.47
CA ILE A 12 -6.30 5.33 3.12
C ILE A 12 -5.31 5.84 2.10
N GLN A 13 -4.64 6.95 2.41
CA GLN A 13 -3.65 7.52 1.50
C GLN A 13 -2.44 6.62 1.34
N ALA A 14 -1.96 6.04 2.43
CA ALA A 14 -0.82 5.13 2.38
C ALA A 14 -1.15 3.91 1.52
N ARG A 15 -2.35 3.36 1.69
CA ARG A 15 -2.80 2.22 0.89
C ARG A 15 -2.85 2.56 -0.58
N ALA A 16 -3.46 3.70 -0.92
CA ALA A 16 -3.57 4.14 -2.31
C ALA A 16 -2.20 4.36 -2.93
N GLN A 17 -1.28 4.95 -2.17
CA GLN A 17 0.05 5.24 -2.66
C GLN A 17 0.85 3.97 -2.97
N VAL A 18 0.84 2.98 -2.07
CA VAL A 18 1.60 1.77 -2.29
C VAL A 18 1.00 0.93 -3.42
N LEU A 19 -0.33 0.95 -3.58
CA LEU A 19 -0.98 0.28 -4.70
C LEU A 19 -0.60 0.91 -6.03
N LYS A 20 -0.58 2.23 -6.08
CA LYS A 20 -0.16 2.92 -7.29
C LYS A 20 1.29 2.62 -7.63
N GLU A 21 2.17 2.60 -6.65
CA GLU A 21 3.57 2.27 -6.88
C GLU A 21 3.71 0.84 -7.40
N LEU A 22 2.93 -0.09 -6.86
CA LEU A 22 2.95 -1.47 -7.34
C LEU A 22 2.53 -1.54 -8.81
N GLU A 23 1.46 -0.84 -9.17
CA GLU A 23 1.00 -0.79 -10.56
C GLU A 23 2.03 -0.17 -11.48
N ASP A 24 2.66 0.91 -11.05
CA ASP A 24 3.68 1.60 -11.85
C ASP A 24 4.87 0.68 -12.10
N ARG A 25 5.31 -0.04 -11.08
CA ARG A 25 6.43 -0.99 -11.23
C ARG A 25 6.06 -2.15 -12.16
N ALA A 26 4.84 -2.65 -12.05
CA ALA A 26 4.36 -3.70 -12.95
C ALA A 26 4.36 -3.21 -14.40
N ALA A 27 3.88 -1.99 -14.62
CA ALA A 27 3.86 -1.39 -15.95
C ALA A 27 5.27 -1.24 -16.52
N GLU A 28 6.23 -0.84 -15.70
CA GLU A 28 7.63 -0.73 -16.12
C GLU A 28 8.20 -2.08 -16.56
N MET A 29 7.68 -3.18 -16.02
CA MET A 29 8.08 -4.53 -16.40
C MET A 29 7.35 -5.04 -17.64
N GLY A 30 6.46 -4.23 -18.21
CA GLY A 30 5.68 -4.63 -19.37
C GLY A 30 4.39 -5.35 -19.05
N ALA A 31 4.00 -5.39 -17.77
CA ALA A 31 2.75 -6.01 -17.36
C ALA A 31 1.57 -5.06 -17.55
N ASN A 32 0.38 -5.63 -17.69
CA ASN A 32 -0.85 -4.83 -17.77
C ASN A 32 -1.85 -5.18 -16.68
N ALA A 33 -1.46 -6.03 -15.76
CA ALA A 33 -2.29 -6.37 -14.59
C ALA A 33 -1.41 -6.88 -13.46
N VAL A 34 -1.95 -6.81 -12.26
CA VAL A 34 -1.30 -7.37 -11.06
C VAL A 34 -2.32 -8.24 -10.36
N ILE A 35 -1.93 -9.46 -10.04
CA ILE A 35 -2.80 -10.40 -9.34
C ILE A 35 -2.18 -10.81 -8.01
N GLY A 36 -2.99 -11.39 -7.13
CA GLY A 36 -2.53 -11.88 -5.84
C GLY A 36 -2.01 -10.77 -4.95
N VAL A 37 -2.64 -9.61 -4.99
CA VAL A 37 -2.17 -8.46 -4.20
C VAL A 37 -2.45 -8.69 -2.72
N ARG A 38 -1.42 -8.45 -1.91
CA ARG A 38 -1.51 -8.47 -0.46
C ARG A 38 -0.99 -7.17 0.09
N ILE A 39 -1.69 -6.65 1.07
CA ILE A 39 -1.27 -5.44 1.78
C ILE A 39 -1.21 -5.77 3.26
N ASP A 40 -0.07 -5.46 3.87
CA ASP A 40 0.12 -5.63 5.30
C ASP A 40 0.44 -4.29 5.94
N PHE A 41 -0.14 -4.07 7.12
CA PHE A 41 0.09 -2.87 7.90
C PHE A 41 0.71 -3.29 9.22
N ASP A 42 1.92 -2.84 9.48
CA ASP A 42 2.65 -3.19 10.70
C ASP A 42 3.02 -1.94 11.46
N PRO A 43 2.45 -1.74 12.65
CA PRO A 43 2.88 -0.62 13.48
C PRO A 43 4.27 -0.88 14.01
N ILE A 44 5.13 0.11 13.86
CA ILE A 44 6.49 0.07 14.36
C ILE A 44 6.68 1.28 15.24
N GLY A 45 7.17 1.08 16.43
CA GLY A 45 7.43 2.22 17.24
C GLY A 45 7.72 1.87 18.68
N GLY A 46 8.09 2.88 19.41
CA GLY A 46 8.41 2.83 20.81
C GLY A 46 8.99 4.18 21.19
N ASP A 47 9.02 4.47 22.47
CA ASP A 47 9.64 5.70 22.99
C ASP A 47 9.09 6.97 22.32
N GLY A 48 7.79 7.00 22.06
CA GLY A 48 7.13 8.17 21.53
C GLY A 48 7.16 8.31 20.01
N ASN A 49 7.83 7.40 19.32
CA ASN A 49 7.85 7.39 17.86
C ASN A 49 6.90 6.32 17.37
N ASN A 50 5.95 6.72 16.54
CA ASN A 50 5.00 5.81 15.93
C ASN A 50 5.15 5.85 14.44
N MET A 51 5.37 4.69 13.84
CA MET A 51 5.46 4.54 12.41
C MET A 51 4.54 3.43 11.96
N LEU A 52 4.06 3.54 10.75
CA LEU A 52 3.25 2.50 10.14
C LEU A 52 4.01 2.01 8.92
N LEU A 53 4.37 0.73 8.96
CA LEU A 53 4.98 0.10 7.80
C LEU A 53 3.88 -0.51 6.95
N VAL A 54 3.78 -0.08 5.71
CA VAL A 54 2.80 -0.60 4.77
C VAL A 54 3.56 -1.36 3.70
N THR A 55 3.26 -2.64 3.59
CA THR A 55 3.92 -3.52 2.62
C THR A 55 2.88 -4.02 1.63
N VAL A 56 3.21 -3.93 0.35
CA VAL A 56 2.35 -4.47 -0.70
C VAL A 56 3.16 -5.40 -1.58
N THR A 57 2.56 -6.55 -1.92
CA THR A 57 3.16 -7.51 -2.83
C THR A 57 2.11 -7.95 -3.84
N GLY A 58 2.57 -8.43 -4.97
CA GLY A 58 1.68 -8.94 -6.02
C GLY A 58 2.49 -9.53 -7.15
N THR A 59 1.79 -10.12 -8.09
CA THR A 59 2.40 -10.74 -9.27
C THR A 59 2.01 -9.96 -10.51
N ALA A 60 2.98 -9.44 -11.21
CA ALA A 60 2.77 -8.70 -12.46
C ALA A 60 2.56 -9.71 -13.60
N VAL A 61 1.50 -9.51 -14.38
CA VAL A 61 1.13 -10.42 -15.46
C VAL A 61 0.74 -9.65 -16.70
N VAL A 62 0.78 -10.33 -17.82
CA VAL A 62 0.24 -9.82 -19.07
C VAL A 62 -1.01 -10.60 -19.40
N VAL A 63 -2.13 -9.90 -19.38
CA VAL A 63 -3.42 -10.48 -19.74
C VAL A 63 -3.66 -10.15 -21.21
N ARG A 64 -3.96 -11.18 -21.98
CA ARG A 64 -4.16 -11.06 -23.43
C ARG A 64 -5.60 -11.34 -23.83
#